data_1e556fdea23c417f104d4b9f41f6c655
#
_entry.id   1e556fdea23c417f104d4b9f41f6c655
#
_cell.length_a   1.000
_cell.length_b   1.000
_cell.length_c   1.000
_cell.angle_alpha   90.00
_cell.angle_beta   90.00
_cell.angle_gamma   90.00
#
_symmetry.space_group_name_H-M   'P 1'
#
loop_
_entity.id
_entity.type
_entity.pdbx_description
1 polymer ?
#
loop_
_entity_poly.entity_id
_entity_poly.type
_entity_poly.pdbx_seq_one_letter_code
_entity_poly.pdbx_strand_id
1 'polypeptide(L)'
;MIFKERLKEKRGEANLTQAKLAKIAGVSTRTIQNYELGSRKPYQIEVVQKIADALNTTTEYLLGSSGIIVAEAHEKGGAKAARDIDELVSEVTGMFAGGSLSEEALEGAMKALNDAYWIAKEKNKKYTPKKYRKETDTE
;
A
#
# COMPACT_ATOMS: atom_id res chain seq x y z
N MET A 1 -5.49 1.21 -10.84
CA MET A 1 -5.18 1.01 -9.41
C MET A 1 -6.48 1.05 -8.61
N ILE A 2 -6.69 0.06 -7.80
CA ILE A 2 -7.93 -0.09 -7.02
C ILE A 2 -8.19 1.10 -6.07
N PHE A 3 -7.18 1.58 -5.38
CA PHE A 3 -7.35 2.62 -4.36
C PHE A 3 -7.98 3.90 -4.92
N LYS A 4 -7.43 4.46 -5.99
CA LYS A 4 -7.95 5.73 -6.52
C LYS A 4 -9.39 5.61 -7.00
N GLU A 5 -9.73 4.46 -7.58
CA GLU A 5 -11.08 4.19 -8.08
C GLU A 5 -12.07 4.05 -6.94
N ARG A 6 -11.72 3.29 -5.92
CA ARG A 6 -12.58 3.07 -4.74
C ARG A 6 -12.73 4.33 -3.90
N LEU A 7 -11.66 5.14 -3.82
CA LEU A 7 -11.72 6.43 -3.14
C LEU A 7 -12.73 7.37 -3.80
N LYS A 8 -12.65 7.52 -5.12
CA LYS A 8 -13.60 8.33 -5.88
C LYS A 8 -15.02 7.83 -5.72
N GLU A 9 -15.22 6.52 -5.81
CA GLU A 9 -16.51 5.88 -5.67
C GLU A 9 -17.14 6.17 -4.32
N LYS A 10 -16.41 5.94 -3.25
CA LYS A 10 -16.91 6.17 -1.89
C LYS A 10 -17.16 7.64 -1.60
N ARG A 11 -16.29 8.51 -2.11
CA ARG A 11 -16.52 9.95 -1.97
C ARG A 11 -17.80 10.39 -2.69
N GLY A 12 -18.01 9.88 -3.90
CA GLY A 12 -19.21 10.16 -4.67
C GLY A 12 -20.48 9.67 -3.98
N GLU A 13 -20.46 8.45 -3.45
CA GLU A 13 -21.57 7.88 -2.69
C GLU A 13 -21.92 8.71 -1.46
N ALA A 14 -20.90 9.29 -0.82
CA ALA A 14 -21.08 10.13 0.36
C ALA A 14 -21.47 11.58 0.01
N ASN A 15 -21.52 11.92 -1.28
CA ASN A 15 -21.80 13.28 -1.77
C ASN A 15 -20.85 14.33 -1.20
N LEU A 16 -19.57 13.97 -1.05
CA LEU A 16 -18.54 14.87 -0.54
C LEU A 16 -17.67 15.42 -1.66
N THR A 17 -17.32 16.71 -1.56
CA THR A 17 -16.28 17.26 -2.41
C THR A 17 -14.91 16.80 -1.87
N GLN A 18 -13.87 16.93 -2.68
CA GLN A 18 -12.51 16.61 -2.22
C GLN A 18 -12.15 17.45 -1.00
N ALA A 19 -12.49 18.72 -0.99
CA ALA A 19 -12.22 19.64 0.12
C ALA A 19 -12.95 19.22 1.41
N LYS A 20 -14.21 18.83 1.29
CA LYS A 20 -15.01 18.39 2.44
C LYS A 20 -14.49 17.08 3.01
N LEU A 21 -14.16 16.12 2.14
CA LEU A 21 -13.56 14.87 2.60
C LEU A 21 -12.24 15.13 3.33
N ALA A 22 -11.38 15.97 2.76
CA ALA A 22 -10.11 16.33 3.37
C ALA A 22 -10.30 16.91 4.77
N LYS A 23 -11.27 17.80 4.93
CA LYS A 23 -11.58 18.43 6.22
C LYS A 23 -12.04 17.39 7.24
N ILE A 24 -12.97 16.52 6.87
CA ILE A 24 -13.49 15.48 7.77
C ILE A 24 -12.39 14.48 8.14
N ALA A 25 -11.58 14.07 7.19
CA ALA A 25 -10.49 13.12 7.41
C ALA A 25 -9.29 13.73 8.14
N GLY A 26 -9.20 15.05 8.19
CA GLY A 26 -8.05 15.71 8.82
C GLY A 26 -6.78 15.64 7.99
N VAL A 27 -6.92 15.65 6.66
CA VAL A 27 -5.80 15.66 5.71
C VAL A 27 -5.94 16.85 4.79
N SER A 28 -4.90 17.16 4.01
CA SER A 28 -4.97 18.26 3.06
C SER A 28 -5.82 17.91 1.84
N THR A 29 -6.47 18.90 1.25
CA THR A 29 -7.19 18.71 -0.02
C THR A 29 -6.25 18.19 -1.10
N ARG A 30 -5.01 18.67 -1.12
CA ARG A 30 -4.00 18.23 -2.07
C ARG A 30 -3.71 16.73 -1.94
N THR A 31 -3.72 16.19 -0.72
CA THR A 31 -3.55 14.76 -0.49
C THR A 31 -4.66 13.97 -1.18
N ILE A 32 -5.92 14.39 -1.01
CA ILE A 32 -7.06 13.73 -1.67
C ILE A 32 -6.93 13.84 -3.19
N GLN A 33 -6.62 15.03 -3.69
CA GLN A 33 -6.44 15.25 -5.13
C GLN A 33 -5.37 14.33 -5.72
N ASN A 34 -4.22 14.25 -5.07
CA ASN A 34 -3.09 13.45 -5.56
C ASN A 34 -3.40 11.95 -5.50
N TYR A 35 -4.12 11.49 -4.48
CA TYR A 35 -4.58 10.11 -4.42
C TYR A 35 -5.54 9.78 -5.55
N GLU A 36 -6.48 10.66 -5.83
CA GLU A 36 -7.47 10.44 -6.90
C GLU A 36 -6.88 10.53 -8.29
N LEU A 37 -5.81 11.32 -8.45
CA LEU A 37 -5.05 11.39 -9.70
C LEU A 37 -4.12 10.19 -9.89
N GLY A 38 -3.78 9.51 -8.80
CA GLY A 38 -2.79 8.43 -8.83
C GLY A 38 -1.35 8.90 -8.76
N SER A 39 -1.12 10.20 -8.56
CA SER A 39 0.23 10.76 -8.45
C SER A 39 0.88 10.50 -7.09
N ARG A 40 0.08 10.18 -6.08
CA ARG A 40 0.56 9.77 -4.77
C ARG A 40 0.10 8.35 -4.48
N LYS A 41 1.03 7.51 -4.03
CA LYS A 41 0.73 6.13 -3.65
C LYS A 41 0.23 6.06 -2.21
N PRO A 42 -0.77 5.21 -1.92
CA PRO A 42 -1.34 5.12 -0.56
C PRO A 42 -0.51 4.18 0.33
N TYR A 43 0.75 4.54 0.57
CA TYR A 43 1.66 3.73 1.38
C TYR A 43 1.48 3.94 2.88
N GLN A 44 1.01 5.11 3.30
CA GLN A 44 0.87 5.45 4.72
C GLN A 44 -0.50 5.02 5.24
N ILE A 45 -0.51 3.90 5.94
CA ILE A 45 -1.77 3.30 6.43
C ILE A 45 -2.56 4.25 7.34
N GLU A 46 -1.88 5.06 8.13
CA GLU A 46 -2.53 6.01 9.02
C GLU A 46 -3.38 7.03 8.27
N VAL A 47 -2.86 7.52 7.15
CA VAL A 47 -3.58 8.48 6.29
C VAL A 47 -4.79 7.80 5.65
N VAL A 48 -4.59 6.59 5.15
CA VAL A 48 -5.68 5.80 4.53
C VAL A 48 -6.77 5.50 5.56
N GLN A 49 -6.39 5.18 6.80
CA GLN A 49 -7.36 4.92 7.87
C GLN A 49 -8.23 6.14 8.15
N LYS A 50 -7.65 7.32 8.20
CA LYS A 50 -8.41 8.57 8.39
C LYS A 50 -9.43 8.79 7.29
N ILE A 51 -9.03 8.53 6.06
CA ILE A 51 -9.91 8.65 4.89
C ILE A 51 -11.03 7.60 4.94
N ALA A 52 -10.67 6.36 5.27
CA ALA A 52 -11.64 5.28 5.39
C ALA A 52 -12.70 5.59 6.45
N ASP A 53 -12.27 6.08 7.60
CA ASP A 53 -13.18 6.47 8.69
C ASP A 53 -14.13 7.58 8.24
N ALA A 54 -13.62 8.58 7.54
CA ALA A 54 -14.43 9.68 7.02
C ALA A 54 -15.47 9.21 5.99
N LEU A 55 -15.17 8.14 5.26
CA LEU A 55 -16.05 7.58 4.23
C LEU A 55 -16.89 6.40 4.74
N ASN A 56 -16.79 6.10 6.03
CA ASN A 56 -17.50 4.98 6.64
C ASN A 56 -17.23 3.64 5.92
N THR A 57 -15.96 3.42 5.61
CA THR A 57 -15.48 2.19 4.99
C THR A 57 -14.21 1.70 5.70
N THR A 58 -13.51 0.74 5.14
CA THR A 58 -12.32 0.14 5.74
C THR A 58 -11.09 0.37 4.87
N THR A 59 -9.90 0.30 5.49
CA THR A 59 -8.64 0.34 4.75
C THR A 59 -8.54 -0.85 3.81
N GLU A 60 -9.03 -2.01 4.23
CA GLU A 60 -9.04 -3.23 3.43
C GLU A 60 -9.84 -3.04 2.14
N TYR A 61 -10.99 -2.38 2.22
CA TYR A 61 -11.79 -2.11 1.03
C TYR A 61 -11.05 -1.15 0.08
N LEU A 62 -10.53 -0.05 0.63
CA LEU A 62 -9.88 0.98 -0.18
C LEU A 62 -8.60 0.47 -0.84
N LEU A 63 -7.78 -0.26 -0.10
CA LEU A 63 -6.47 -0.70 -0.58
C LEU A 63 -6.50 -2.02 -1.34
N GLY A 64 -7.41 -2.91 -0.97
CA GLY A 64 -7.40 -4.28 -1.45
C GLY A 64 -6.25 -5.07 -0.83
N SER A 65 -6.20 -6.38 -1.07
CA SER A 65 -5.18 -7.27 -0.49
C SER A 65 -3.76 -6.85 -0.82
N SER A 66 -3.50 -6.50 -2.08
CA SER A 66 -2.17 -6.08 -2.52
C SER A 66 -1.75 -4.75 -1.90
N GLY A 67 -2.69 -3.81 -1.80
CA GLY A 67 -2.42 -2.51 -1.19
C GLY A 67 -2.11 -2.61 0.31
N ILE A 68 -2.76 -3.51 1.02
CA ILE A 68 -2.49 -3.77 2.44
C ILE A 68 -1.06 -4.30 2.62
N ILE A 69 -0.63 -5.24 1.79
CA ILE A 69 0.74 -5.79 1.85
C ILE A 69 1.78 -4.67 1.64
N VAL A 70 1.53 -3.78 0.69
CA VAL A 70 2.42 -2.65 0.41
C VAL A 70 2.46 -1.67 1.59
N ALA A 71 1.30 -1.35 2.17
CA ALA A 71 1.22 -0.46 3.32
C ALA A 71 1.93 -1.05 4.55
N GLU A 72 1.79 -2.35 4.78
CA GLU A 72 2.51 -3.04 5.84
C GLU A 72 4.02 -3.01 5.61
N ALA A 73 4.45 -3.15 4.36
CA ALA A 73 5.86 -3.04 3.98
C ALA A 73 6.40 -1.65 4.29
N HIS A 74 5.60 -0.61 4.08
CA HIS A 74 5.96 0.77 4.42
C HIS A 74 6.19 0.94 5.91
N GLU A 75 5.31 0.39 6.73
CA GLU A 75 5.45 0.46 8.19
C GLU A 75 6.70 -0.27 8.67
N LYS A 76 6.99 -1.42 8.06
CA LYS A 76 8.10 -2.29 8.47
C LYS A 76 9.46 -1.80 7.96
N GLY A 77 9.54 -1.28 6.77
CA GLY A 77 10.81 -0.94 6.11
C GLY A 77 10.85 0.39 5.38
N GLY A 78 9.83 1.23 5.54
CA GLY A 78 9.79 2.56 4.95
C GLY A 78 9.44 2.59 3.46
N ALA A 79 9.67 3.75 2.85
CA ALA A 79 9.27 3.99 1.46
C ALA A 79 9.96 3.05 0.46
N LYS A 80 11.22 2.71 0.70
CA LYS A 80 11.95 1.79 -0.20
C LYS A 80 11.30 0.40 -0.19
N ALA A 81 11.01 -0.14 0.98
CA ALA A 81 10.36 -1.44 1.10
C ALA A 81 8.97 -1.43 0.44
N ALA A 82 8.22 -0.36 0.64
CA ALA A 82 6.90 -0.21 0.01
C ALA A 82 7.02 -0.24 -1.51
N ARG A 83 7.96 0.49 -2.08
CA ARG A 83 8.18 0.50 -3.53
C ARG A 83 8.60 -0.86 -4.05
N ASP A 84 9.54 -1.53 -3.36
CA ASP A 84 10.01 -2.86 -3.77
C ASP A 84 8.86 -3.87 -3.78
N ILE A 85 8.06 -3.89 -2.73
CA ILE A 85 6.91 -4.80 -2.64
C ILE A 85 5.84 -4.44 -3.67
N ASP A 86 5.59 -3.15 -3.88
CA ASP A 86 4.61 -2.69 -4.88
C ASP A 86 5.00 -3.17 -6.29
N GLU A 87 6.28 -3.07 -6.63
CA GLU A 87 6.80 -3.56 -7.91
C GLU A 87 6.64 -5.07 -8.05
N LEU A 88 6.98 -5.83 -7.01
CA LEU A 88 6.84 -7.28 -7.02
C LEU A 88 5.38 -7.70 -7.16
N VAL A 89 4.50 -7.08 -6.42
CA VAL A 89 3.06 -7.34 -6.49
C VAL A 89 2.52 -7.02 -7.89
N SER A 90 2.95 -5.90 -8.46
CA SER A 90 2.54 -5.49 -9.80
C SER A 90 3.00 -6.47 -10.87
N GLU A 91 4.24 -6.96 -10.76
CA GLU A 91 4.78 -7.95 -11.69
C GLU A 91 4.03 -9.27 -11.61
N VAL A 92 3.75 -9.76 -10.40
CA VAL A 92 2.98 -10.99 -10.20
C VAL A 92 1.58 -10.85 -10.75
N THR A 93 0.93 -9.73 -10.45
CA THR A 93 -0.43 -9.45 -10.95
C THR A 93 -0.42 -9.42 -12.49
N GLY A 94 0.59 -8.79 -13.08
CA GLY A 94 0.76 -8.72 -14.53
C GLY A 94 0.96 -10.09 -15.17
N MET A 95 1.75 -10.95 -14.54
CA MET A 95 2.01 -12.31 -15.04
C MET A 95 0.73 -13.16 -15.07
N PHE A 96 -0.17 -12.91 -14.13
CA PHE A 96 -1.41 -13.67 -14.03
C PHE A 96 -2.63 -12.97 -14.64
N ALA A 97 -2.44 -11.77 -15.19
CA ALA A 97 -3.51 -11.04 -15.86
C ALA A 97 -3.94 -11.83 -17.10
N GLY A 98 -5.22 -12.13 -17.20
CA GLY A 98 -5.75 -12.95 -18.30
C GLY A 98 -5.62 -14.45 -18.07
N GLY A 99 -5.00 -14.87 -16.97
CA GLY A 99 -4.94 -16.29 -16.61
C GLY A 99 -6.19 -16.75 -15.87
N SER A 100 -6.26 -18.04 -15.62
CA SER A 100 -7.38 -18.66 -14.93
C SER A 100 -7.17 -18.80 -13.43
N LEU A 101 -6.23 -18.08 -12.85
CA LEU A 101 -5.95 -18.15 -11.43
C LEU A 101 -7.05 -17.48 -10.61
N SER A 102 -7.45 -18.14 -9.53
CA SER A 102 -8.41 -17.59 -8.60
C SER A 102 -7.77 -16.44 -7.81
N GLU A 103 -8.61 -15.58 -7.25
CA GLU A 103 -8.19 -14.52 -6.36
C GLU A 103 -7.38 -15.06 -5.17
N GLU A 104 -7.81 -16.21 -4.63
CA GLU A 104 -7.10 -16.87 -3.53
C GLU A 104 -5.69 -17.30 -3.91
N ALA A 105 -5.53 -17.84 -5.13
CA ALA A 105 -4.20 -18.23 -5.62
C ALA A 105 -3.29 -17.02 -5.79
N LEU A 106 -3.83 -15.91 -6.29
CA LEU A 106 -3.08 -14.67 -6.45
C LEU A 106 -2.66 -14.11 -5.08
N GLU A 107 -3.57 -14.09 -4.12
CA GLU A 107 -3.27 -13.64 -2.76
C GLU A 107 -2.19 -14.51 -2.11
N GLY A 108 -2.27 -15.82 -2.30
CA GLY A 108 -1.26 -16.74 -1.80
C GLY A 108 0.11 -16.49 -2.40
N ALA A 109 0.16 -16.21 -3.70
CA ALA A 109 1.41 -15.89 -4.39
C ALA A 109 2.00 -14.57 -3.88
N MET A 110 1.18 -13.56 -3.68
CA MET A 110 1.61 -12.26 -3.15
C MET A 110 2.16 -12.40 -1.73
N LYS A 111 1.49 -13.19 -0.90
CA LYS A 111 1.94 -13.45 0.46
C LYS A 111 3.29 -14.17 0.48
N ALA A 112 3.46 -15.18 -0.35
CA ALA A 112 4.71 -15.93 -0.46
C ALA A 112 5.86 -15.01 -0.90
N LEU A 113 5.62 -14.14 -1.86
CA LEU A 113 6.60 -13.16 -2.32
C LEU A 113 6.99 -12.16 -1.22
N ASN A 114 6.00 -11.68 -0.51
CA ASN A 114 6.21 -10.76 0.60
C ASN A 114 7.09 -11.42 1.68
N ASP A 115 6.76 -12.66 2.05
CA ASP A 115 7.54 -13.42 3.03
C ASP A 115 8.99 -13.64 2.55
N ALA A 116 9.16 -14.02 1.29
CA ALA A 116 10.48 -14.23 0.69
C ALA A 116 11.31 -12.93 0.67
N TYR A 117 10.68 -11.80 0.38
CA TYR A 117 11.34 -10.50 0.40
C TYR A 117 11.94 -10.20 1.78
N TRP A 118 11.14 -10.38 2.83
CA TRP A 118 11.60 -10.09 4.20
C TRP A 118 12.66 -11.07 4.67
N ILE A 119 12.58 -12.33 4.29
CA ILE A 119 13.62 -13.33 4.59
C ILE A 119 14.94 -12.92 3.92
N ALA A 120 14.88 -12.51 2.65
CA ALA A 120 16.07 -12.06 1.92
C ALA A 120 16.67 -10.80 2.53
N LYS A 121 15.84 -9.84 2.93
CA LYS A 121 16.26 -8.63 3.62
C LYS A 121 17.00 -8.95 4.91
N GLU A 122 16.47 -9.85 5.69
CA GLU A 122 17.08 -10.26 6.97
C GLU A 122 18.44 -10.91 6.75
N LYS A 123 18.55 -11.79 5.76
CA LYS A 123 19.84 -12.42 5.42
C LYS A 123 20.86 -11.40 4.93
N ASN A 124 20.46 -10.48 4.07
CA ASN A 124 21.36 -9.44 3.57
C ASN A 124 21.84 -8.54 4.70
N LYS A 125 20.98 -8.23 5.65
CA LYS A 125 21.32 -7.46 6.83
C LYS A 125 22.43 -8.13 7.65
N LYS A 126 22.35 -9.45 7.85
CA LYS A 126 23.35 -10.23 8.57
C LYS A 126 24.74 -10.17 7.93
N TYR A 127 24.81 -10.15 6.61
CA TYR A 127 26.06 -10.17 5.86
C TYR A 127 26.58 -8.80 5.48
N THR A 128 25.86 -7.72 5.81
CA THR A 128 26.30 -6.36 5.53
C THR A 128 27.38 -5.96 6.53
N PRO A 129 28.57 -5.50 6.06
CA PRO A 129 29.62 -5.02 6.97
C PRO A 129 29.10 -3.90 7.87
N LYS A 130 29.54 -3.86 9.12
CA LYS A 130 29.10 -2.88 10.12
C LYS A 130 29.13 -1.44 9.60
N LYS A 131 30.20 -1.07 8.89
CA LYS A 131 30.39 0.29 8.37
C LYS A 131 29.32 0.73 7.36
N TYR A 132 28.60 -0.23 6.77
CA TYR A 132 27.53 0.06 5.80
C TYR A 132 26.14 -0.15 6.37
N ARG A 133 26.02 -0.60 7.62
CA ARG A 133 24.71 -0.77 8.25
C ARG A 133 24.21 0.57 8.75
N LYS A 134 22.91 0.79 8.60
CA LYS A 134 22.27 1.94 9.23
C LYS A 134 22.19 1.70 10.73
N GLU A 135 22.13 2.75 11.53
CA GLU A 135 22.03 2.67 12.98
C GLU A 135 20.90 1.74 13.44
N THR A 136 19.77 1.79 12.74
CA THR A 136 18.61 0.95 13.04
C THR A 136 18.86 -0.54 12.80
N ASP A 137 19.94 -0.91 12.13
CA ASP A 137 20.28 -2.30 11.82
C ASP A 137 21.17 -2.94 12.89
N THR A 138 21.53 -2.22 13.95
CA THR A 138 22.47 -2.67 14.96
C THR A 138 21.84 -3.44 16.13
N GLU A 139 20.54 -3.55 16.15
CA GLU A 139 19.81 -4.27 17.20
C GLU A 139 19.68 -5.75 16.94
#